data_f76f1e8f67ba28b9c6696577a7e3008f
#
_entry.id   f76f1e8f67ba28b9c6696577a7e3008f
#
_cell.length_a   1.000
_cell.length_b   1.000
_cell.length_c   1.000
_cell.angle_alpha   90.00
_cell.angle_beta   90.00
_cell.angle_gamma   90.00
#
_symmetry.space_group_name_H-M   'P 1'
#
loop_
_entity.id
_entity.type
_entity.pdbx_description
1 polymer ?
#
loop_
_entity_poly.entity_id
_entity_poly.type
_entity_poly.pdbx_seq_one_letter_code
_entity_poly.pdbx_strand_id
1 'polypeptide(L)'
;LHKAIRRQRQMCIRDSPNVLSYEGVRGMEQMGGCKPENSIYLPFMRNAVGPMDYTPGAMISMQPNIYRSERPNSASIGTRAYQMSLFVIFESGLQMLADNPTLYYRNEDCTRFITQVPVTWDETVVLEAKVGEYVIVAKRKGEKWFIGGMTNDKENEREFEINLDFLKDGRTYRVTSFEDGINAGYQAMDYRMKSATMNKNQKLSVKMARNGGFAAVLE
;
A
#
# COMPACT_ATOMS: atom_id res chain seq x y z
N LEU A 1 24.97 14.81 15.72
CA LEU A 1 24.18 15.81 14.97
C LEU A 1 22.82 15.24 14.51
N HIS A 2 22.75 14.04 13.91
CA HIS A 2 21.51 13.45 13.42
C HIS A 2 20.46 13.14 14.51
N LYS A 3 20.86 12.80 15.73
CA LYS A 3 19.91 12.56 16.84
C LYS A 3 19.26 13.85 17.35
N ALA A 4 19.97 14.96 17.36
CA ALA A 4 19.43 16.26 17.76
C ALA A 4 18.44 16.80 16.71
N ILE A 5 18.74 16.64 15.43
CA ILE A 5 17.87 17.03 14.31
C ILE A 5 16.55 16.26 14.32
N ARG A 6 16.55 14.96 14.66
CA ARG A 6 15.31 14.17 14.78
C ARG A 6 14.39 14.65 15.90
N ARG A 7 14.91 14.97 17.07
CA ARG A 7 14.13 15.54 18.19
C ARG A 7 13.57 16.92 17.84
N GLN A 8 14.37 17.75 17.19
CA GLN A 8 13.96 19.08 16.75
C GLN A 8 12.87 19.02 15.67
N ARG A 9 12.92 18.04 14.74
CA ARG A 9 11.86 17.80 13.75
C ARG A 9 10.54 17.34 14.40
N GLN A 10 10.58 16.49 15.41
CA GLN A 10 9.38 16.09 16.15
C GLN A 10 8.73 17.26 16.93
N MET A 11 9.52 18.17 17.44
CA MET A 11 9.02 19.40 18.06
C MET A 11 8.39 20.33 17.01
N CYS A 12 8.97 20.45 15.81
CA CYS A 12 8.44 21.27 14.74
C CYS A 12 7.06 20.81 14.23
N ILE A 13 6.71 19.52 14.31
CA ILE A 13 5.34 19.04 13.99
C ILE A 13 4.30 19.68 14.91
N ARG A 14 4.60 19.82 16.20
CA ARG A 14 3.69 20.45 17.17
C ARG A 14 3.57 21.97 16.98
N ASP A 15 4.64 22.60 16.50
CA ASP A 15 4.79 24.04 16.45
C ASP A 15 4.58 24.62 15.03
N SER A 16 4.46 23.75 14.02
CA SER A 16 4.28 24.14 12.61
C SER A 16 3.02 23.52 12.02
N PRO A 17 1.87 24.22 12.11
CA PRO A 17 0.57 23.71 11.66
C PRO A 17 0.50 23.47 10.13
N ASN A 18 1.48 23.94 9.37
CA ASN A 18 1.56 23.79 7.91
C ASN A 18 2.34 22.54 7.46
N VAL A 19 2.84 21.72 8.38
CA VAL A 19 3.57 20.50 8.04
C VAL A 19 2.59 19.36 7.88
N LEU A 20 2.51 18.79 6.66
CA LEU A 20 1.63 17.67 6.32
C LEU A 20 2.25 16.32 6.66
N SER A 21 3.55 16.16 6.46
CA SER A 21 4.26 14.91 6.70
C SER A 21 5.76 15.14 6.90
N TYR A 22 6.43 14.11 7.39
CA TYR A 22 7.89 14.05 7.46
C TYR A 22 8.35 12.72 6.90
N GLU A 23 9.53 12.70 6.30
CA GLU A 23 10.18 11.47 5.88
C GLU A 23 10.41 10.55 7.11
N GLY A 24 11.56 10.44 7.63
CA GLY A 24 11.91 9.58 8.77
C GLY A 24 11.77 8.10 8.50
N VAL A 25 11.73 7.71 7.22
CA VAL A 25 11.70 6.36 6.69
C VAL A 25 12.69 6.24 5.54
N ARG A 26 12.99 5.02 5.14
CA ARG A 26 13.70 4.74 3.89
C ARG A 26 12.68 4.55 2.78
N GLY A 27 12.69 5.44 1.79
CA GLY A 27 11.83 5.36 0.60
C GLY A 27 12.44 4.54 -0.53
N MET A 28 11.68 4.39 -1.61
CA MET A 28 12.13 3.67 -2.82
C MET A 28 13.17 4.46 -3.64
N GLU A 29 13.25 5.76 -3.45
CA GLU A 29 14.22 6.67 -4.10
C GLU A 29 15.66 6.48 -3.57
N GLN A 30 15.84 5.81 -2.45
CA GLN A 30 17.15 5.57 -1.86
C GLN A 30 17.86 4.40 -2.52
N MET A 31 19.20 4.45 -2.56
CA MET A 31 20.02 3.36 -3.11
C MET A 31 19.65 2.01 -2.48
N GLY A 32 19.32 1.03 -3.35
CA GLY A 32 18.89 -0.29 -2.94
C GLY A 32 17.42 -0.37 -2.48
N GLY A 33 16.65 0.72 -2.61
CA GLY A 33 15.22 0.76 -2.33
C GLY A 33 14.83 0.38 -0.91
N CYS A 34 13.54 0.20 -0.67
CA CYS A 34 13.00 -0.29 0.58
C CYS A 34 12.34 -1.65 0.37
N LYS A 35 12.86 -2.68 1.01
CA LYS A 35 12.35 -4.05 0.90
C LYS A 35 11.06 -4.24 1.71
N PRO A 36 10.14 -5.12 1.30
CA PRO A 36 8.93 -5.44 2.05
C PRO A 36 9.20 -5.89 3.49
N GLU A 37 10.30 -6.60 3.77
CA GLU A 37 10.71 -6.97 5.12
C GLU A 37 10.91 -5.76 6.07
N ASN A 38 11.24 -4.58 5.53
CA ASN A 38 11.35 -3.34 6.29
C ASN A 38 10.04 -2.55 6.29
N SER A 39 9.39 -2.46 5.11
CA SER A 39 8.15 -1.70 4.95
C SER A 39 7.00 -2.23 5.78
N ILE A 40 7.00 -3.55 6.06
CA ILE A 40 5.95 -4.21 6.86
C ILE A 40 5.85 -3.66 8.29
N TYR A 41 6.90 -3.06 8.82
CA TYR A 41 6.89 -2.44 10.15
C TYR A 41 6.35 -1.00 10.16
N LEU A 42 6.31 -0.32 9.00
CA LEU A 42 5.99 1.09 8.94
C LEU A 42 4.57 1.44 9.44
N PRO A 43 3.51 0.68 9.13
CA PRO A 43 2.18 0.95 9.66
C PRO A 43 2.12 0.86 11.18
N PHE A 44 2.86 -0.06 11.77
CA PHE A 44 2.84 -0.32 13.22
C PHE A 44 3.73 0.63 14.02
N MET A 45 4.81 1.13 13.43
CA MET A 45 5.82 1.91 14.15
C MET A 45 5.87 3.36 13.67
N ARG A 46 6.04 3.57 12.36
CA ARG A 46 6.25 4.90 11.81
C ARG A 46 4.94 5.70 11.72
N ASN A 47 3.88 5.07 11.22
CA ASN A 47 2.58 5.72 11.13
C ASN A 47 1.89 5.88 12.50
N ALA A 48 2.29 5.11 13.53
CA ALA A 48 1.80 5.32 14.89
C ALA A 48 2.12 6.72 15.46
N VAL A 49 3.14 7.41 14.94
CA VAL A 49 3.52 8.76 15.35
C VAL A 49 3.09 9.84 14.35
N GLY A 50 2.38 9.48 13.30
CA GLY A 50 1.81 10.40 12.33
C GLY A 50 2.14 10.08 10.86
N PRO A 51 1.66 10.91 9.94
CA PRO A 51 1.89 10.74 8.52
C PRO A 51 3.38 10.74 8.15
N MET A 52 3.71 10.01 7.09
CA MET A 52 5.06 9.96 6.57
C MET A 52 5.09 10.33 5.09
N ASP A 53 6.23 10.86 4.66
CA ASP A 53 6.54 11.02 3.24
C ASP A 53 7.14 9.70 2.72
N TYR A 54 6.47 9.13 1.74
CA TYR A 54 6.85 7.87 1.10
C TYR A 54 6.46 7.89 -0.37
N THR A 55 7.26 7.26 -1.23
CA THR A 55 7.08 7.26 -2.68
C THR A 55 6.84 5.84 -3.21
N PRO A 56 5.62 5.31 -3.07
CA PRO A 56 5.27 4.00 -3.62
C PRO A 56 4.86 4.06 -5.09
N GLY A 57 4.62 2.91 -5.69
CA GLY A 57 3.84 2.78 -6.92
C GLY A 57 4.61 2.92 -8.21
N ALA A 58 5.92 2.66 -8.25
CA ALA A 58 6.58 2.49 -9.55
C ALA A 58 6.00 1.28 -10.28
N MET A 59 5.66 1.46 -11.55
CA MET A 59 4.98 0.44 -12.37
C MET A 59 5.89 -0.71 -12.76
N ILE A 60 7.21 -0.52 -12.77
CA ILE A 60 8.18 -1.60 -12.88
C ILE A 60 8.41 -2.16 -11.48
N SER A 61 7.87 -3.34 -11.21
CA SER A 61 7.97 -4.03 -9.92
C SER A 61 8.87 -5.25 -10.03
N MET A 62 9.73 -5.46 -9.05
CA MET A 62 10.70 -6.55 -9.02
C MET A 62 10.73 -7.22 -7.65
N GLN A 63 11.02 -8.53 -7.64
CA GLN A 63 11.32 -9.22 -6.40
C GLN A 63 12.71 -8.79 -5.87
N PRO A 64 12.96 -8.82 -4.54
CA PRO A 64 14.19 -8.29 -3.95
C PRO A 64 15.49 -8.88 -4.51
N ASN A 65 15.46 -10.15 -4.93
CA ASN A 65 16.63 -10.86 -5.44
C ASN A 65 17.05 -10.47 -6.86
N ILE A 66 16.15 -9.84 -7.62
CA ILE A 66 16.40 -9.39 -8.99
C ILE A 66 16.29 -7.87 -9.13
N TYR A 67 16.09 -7.17 -8.02
CA TYR A 67 15.90 -5.73 -8.05
C TYR A 67 17.12 -5.00 -8.62
N ARG A 68 16.84 -4.19 -9.62
CA ARG A 68 17.79 -3.26 -10.22
C ARG A 68 17.09 -1.94 -10.50
N SER A 69 17.68 -0.86 -10.03
CA SER A 69 17.21 0.49 -10.30
C SER A 69 18.27 1.16 -11.20
N GLU A 70 17.96 1.28 -12.48
CA GLU A 70 18.85 1.92 -13.46
C GLU A 70 18.16 3.17 -14.03
N ARG A 71 18.79 4.32 -13.85
CA ARG A 71 18.28 5.57 -14.43
C ARG A 71 18.26 5.48 -15.96
N PRO A 72 17.24 6.04 -16.64
CA PRO A 72 16.19 6.93 -16.11
C PRO A 72 14.94 6.21 -15.56
N ASN A 73 14.91 4.88 -15.52
CA ASN A 73 13.75 4.13 -15.11
C ASN A 73 13.71 3.92 -13.59
N SER A 74 12.58 4.24 -12.98
CA SER A 74 12.29 3.87 -11.60
C SER A 74 11.88 2.39 -11.53
N ALA A 75 12.17 1.73 -10.42
CA ALA A 75 11.69 0.40 -10.12
C ALA A 75 11.33 0.28 -8.64
N SER A 76 10.34 -0.54 -8.32
CA SER A 76 9.89 -0.83 -6.96
C SER A 76 10.23 -2.26 -6.56
N ILE A 77 10.38 -2.50 -5.26
CA ILE A 77 10.53 -3.83 -4.69
C ILE A 77 9.18 -4.32 -4.15
N GLY A 78 8.88 -5.59 -4.37
CA GLY A 78 7.58 -6.19 -4.10
C GLY A 78 6.72 -6.24 -5.35
N THR A 79 5.54 -6.86 -5.25
CA THR A 79 4.65 -6.98 -6.40
C THR A 79 3.96 -5.67 -6.77
N ARG A 80 3.34 -5.62 -7.94
CA ARG A 80 2.54 -4.45 -8.36
C ARG A 80 1.35 -4.24 -7.41
N ALA A 81 0.64 -5.30 -7.04
CA ALA A 81 -0.47 -5.21 -6.10
C ALA A 81 0.01 -4.73 -4.71
N TYR A 82 1.20 -5.15 -4.28
CA TYR A 82 1.86 -4.63 -3.09
C TYR A 82 2.07 -3.12 -3.17
N GLN A 83 2.66 -2.62 -4.26
CA GLN A 83 2.91 -1.19 -4.43
C GLN A 83 1.63 -0.36 -4.44
N MET A 84 0.56 -0.88 -5.04
CA MET A 84 -0.75 -0.23 -5.03
C MET A 84 -1.38 -0.21 -3.63
N SER A 85 -1.22 -1.29 -2.86
CA SER A 85 -1.75 -1.39 -1.50
C SER A 85 -1.15 -0.38 -0.52
N LEU A 86 0.11 0.02 -0.75
CA LEU A 86 0.80 0.99 0.11
C LEU A 86 0.11 2.36 0.15
N PHE A 87 -0.57 2.77 -0.93
CA PHE A 87 -1.37 3.99 -0.96
C PHE A 87 -2.56 3.95 0.00
N VAL A 88 -3.07 2.77 0.28
CA VAL A 88 -4.16 2.56 1.25
C VAL A 88 -3.61 2.39 2.67
N ILE A 89 -2.56 1.57 2.81
CA ILE A 89 -2.05 1.17 4.13
C ILE A 89 -1.35 2.32 4.84
N PHE A 90 -0.47 3.04 4.14
CA PHE A 90 0.33 4.10 4.74
C PHE A 90 -0.48 5.37 4.96
N GLU A 91 -0.21 6.04 6.08
CA GLU A 91 -0.71 7.38 6.34
C GLU A 91 0.25 8.39 5.73
N SER A 92 -0.22 9.14 4.73
CA SER A 92 0.53 10.21 4.07
C SER A 92 -0.41 11.37 3.75
N GLY A 93 -0.06 12.57 4.19
CA GLY A 93 -0.84 13.77 3.89
C GLY A 93 -0.71 14.24 2.44
N LEU A 94 0.34 13.77 1.75
CA LEU A 94 0.59 14.01 0.33
C LEU A 94 1.17 12.74 -0.27
N GLN A 95 0.39 12.05 -1.08
CA GLN A 95 0.82 10.82 -1.77
C GLN A 95 1.73 11.18 -2.94
N MET A 96 2.96 10.70 -2.88
CA MET A 96 3.93 10.87 -3.96
C MET A 96 3.88 9.70 -4.94
N LEU A 97 4.19 9.95 -6.20
CA LEU A 97 4.27 8.95 -7.25
C LEU A 97 5.73 8.70 -7.64
N ALA A 98 6.17 7.45 -7.57
CA ALA A 98 7.58 7.06 -7.76
C ALA A 98 8.02 7.02 -9.23
N ASP A 99 7.09 7.08 -10.19
CA ASP A 99 7.38 6.81 -11.59
C ASP A 99 7.15 8.01 -12.51
N ASN A 100 7.54 7.87 -13.78
CA ASN A 100 7.32 8.88 -14.80
C ASN A 100 5.92 8.78 -15.41
N PRO A 101 5.38 9.88 -15.99
CA PRO A 101 4.04 9.90 -16.54
C PRO A 101 3.79 8.86 -17.63
N THR A 102 4.79 8.53 -18.43
CA THR A 102 4.64 7.57 -19.53
C THR A 102 4.28 6.17 -19.01
N LEU A 103 4.91 5.73 -17.92
CA LEU A 103 4.62 4.42 -17.33
C LEU A 103 3.24 4.40 -16.65
N TYR A 104 2.81 5.50 -16.06
CA TYR A 104 1.45 5.62 -15.53
C TYR A 104 0.39 5.59 -16.63
N TYR A 105 0.60 6.27 -17.75
CA TYR A 105 -0.32 6.20 -18.90
C TYR A 105 -0.39 4.81 -19.53
N ARG A 106 0.72 4.05 -19.54
CA ARG A 106 0.74 2.67 -20.04
C ARG A 106 0.06 1.66 -19.11
N ASN A 107 -0.14 2.01 -17.84
CA ASN A 107 -0.78 1.17 -16.83
C ASN A 107 -1.99 1.91 -16.23
N GLU A 108 -2.91 2.31 -17.10
CA GLU A 108 -4.01 3.21 -16.76
C GLU A 108 -4.93 2.66 -15.67
N ASP A 109 -5.19 1.36 -15.63
CA ASP A 109 -6.02 0.70 -14.62
C ASP A 109 -5.42 0.85 -13.22
N CYS A 110 -4.13 0.55 -13.06
CA CYS A 110 -3.40 0.75 -11.81
C CYS A 110 -3.37 2.24 -11.42
N THR A 111 -3.09 3.11 -12.38
CA THR A 111 -3.01 4.56 -12.15
C THR A 111 -4.36 5.12 -11.72
N ARG A 112 -5.44 4.69 -12.35
CA ARG A 112 -6.81 5.07 -11.98
C ARG A 112 -7.15 4.64 -10.54
N PHE A 113 -6.70 3.47 -10.11
CA PHE A 113 -6.86 3.08 -8.72
C PHE A 113 -6.06 4.01 -7.79
N ILE A 114 -4.77 4.20 -8.04
CA ILE A 114 -3.89 5.02 -7.20
C ILE A 114 -4.42 6.44 -7.04
N THR A 115 -4.84 7.07 -8.13
CA THR A 115 -5.28 8.48 -8.14
C THR A 115 -6.62 8.72 -7.44
N GLN A 116 -7.42 7.69 -7.21
CA GLN A 116 -8.67 7.80 -6.45
C GLN A 116 -8.51 7.55 -4.94
N VAL A 117 -7.36 7.02 -4.50
CA VAL A 117 -7.11 6.76 -3.07
C VAL A 117 -6.99 8.09 -2.32
N PRO A 118 -7.83 8.33 -1.29
CA PRO A 118 -7.78 9.57 -0.52
C PRO A 118 -6.54 9.65 0.37
N VAL A 119 -6.14 10.87 0.75
CA VAL A 119 -5.07 11.12 1.71
C VAL A 119 -5.57 11.28 3.15
N THR A 120 -6.89 11.37 3.33
CA THR A 120 -7.52 11.48 4.66
C THR A 120 -8.69 10.52 4.74
N TRP A 121 -8.87 9.91 5.90
CA TRP A 121 -9.85 8.85 6.13
C TRP A 121 -10.87 9.22 7.20
N ASP A 122 -12.10 8.77 7.02
CA ASP A 122 -13.17 8.94 8.00
C ASP A 122 -13.19 7.78 9.00
N GLU A 123 -12.70 6.60 8.57
CA GLU A 123 -12.67 5.39 9.39
C GLU A 123 -11.55 4.47 8.92
N THR A 124 -10.91 3.77 9.88
CA THR A 124 -9.92 2.74 9.61
C THR A 124 -10.22 1.50 10.42
N VAL A 125 -10.30 0.35 9.77
CA VAL A 125 -10.54 -0.96 10.39
C VAL A 125 -9.36 -1.87 10.06
N VAL A 126 -8.73 -2.43 11.07
CA VAL A 126 -7.71 -3.48 10.88
C VAL A 126 -8.44 -4.81 10.72
N LEU A 127 -8.28 -5.45 9.57
CA LEU A 127 -8.92 -6.71 9.24
C LEU A 127 -8.09 -7.89 9.72
N GLU A 128 -6.83 -7.90 9.33
CA GLU A 128 -5.85 -8.91 9.72
C GLU A 128 -4.47 -8.26 9.89
N ALA A 129 -3.76 -8.58 10.96
CA ALA A 129 -2.43 -8.03 11.18
C ALA A 129 -1.55 -8.92 12.05
N LYS A 130 -0.29 -9.06 11.63
CA LYS A 130 0.78 -9.64 12.43
C LYS A 130 2.07 -8.86 12.20
N VAL A 131 2.56 -8.21 13.22
CA VAL A 131 3.77 -7.37 13.15
C VAL A 131 4.93 -8.12 12.54
N GLY A 132 5.54 -7.52 11.50
CA GLY A 132 6.67 -8.10 10.79
C GLY A 132 6.32 -9.26 9.85
N GLU A 133 5.04 -9.49 9.54
CA GLU A 133 4.61 -10.54 8.61
C GLU A 133 3.58 -10.06 7.59
N TYR A 134 2.47 -9.49 8.03
CA TYR A 134 1.40 -9.00 7.15
C TYR A 134 0.53 -7.96 7.84
N VAL A 135 -0.17 -7.19 7.03
CA VAL A 135 -1.25 -6.30 7.46
C VAL A 135 -2.29 -6.16 6.35
N ILE A 136 -3.57 -6.21 6.73
CA ILE A 136 -4.71 -5.95 5.86
C ILE A 136 -5.62 -4.96 6.60
N VAL A 137 -5.88 -3.83 5.95
CA VAL A 137 -6.73 -2.77 6.51
C VAL A 137 -7.84 -2.41 5.53
N ALA A 138 -8.99 -2.01 6.06
CA ALA A 138 -10.05 -1.34 5.32
C ALA A 138 -10.16 0.11 5.81
N LYS A 139 -10.19 1.06 4.88
CA LYS A 139 -10.31 2.48 5.19
C LYS A 139 -11.45 3.10 4.40
N ARG A 140 -12.23 3.96 5.04
CA ARG A 140 -13.41 4.58 4.44
C ARG A 140 -13.19 6.07 4.21
N LYS A 141 -13.69 6.53 3.06
CA LYS A 141 -13.88 7.95 2.76
C LYS A 141 -15.24 8.17 2.12
N GLY A 142 -16.10 8.91 2.80
CA GLY A 142 -17.49 9.07 2.37
C GLY A 142 -18.19 7.70 2.30
N GLU A 143 -18.70 7.37 1.13
CA GLU A 143 -19.40 6.10 0.87
C GLU A 143 -18.51 4.98 0.34
N LYS A 144 -17.24 5.27 0.02
CA LYS A 144 -16.29 4.30 -0.54
C LYS A 144 -15.40 3.70 0.52
N TRP A 145 -15.13 2.42 0.39
CA TRP A 145 -14.12 1.71 1.15
C TRP A 145 -12.93 1.34 0.27
N PHE A 146 -11.77 1.39 0.86
CA PHE A 146 -10.51 0.96 0.23
C PHE A 146 -9.87 -0.09 1.11
N ILE A 147 -9.48 -1.21 0.52
CA ILE A 147 -8.78 -2.29 1.22
C ILE A 147 -7.34 -2.32 0.71
N GLY A 148 -6.39 -2.35 1.63
CA GLY A 148 -4.98 -2.57 1.34
C GLY A 148 -4.45 -3.72 2.16
N GLY A 149 -3.75 -4.64 1.49
CA GLY A 149 -3.06 -5.76 2.13
C GLY A 149 -1.61 -5.84 1.67
N MET A 150 -0.68 -6.11 2.57
CA MET A 150 0.72 -6.36 2.24
C MET A 150 1.32 -7.47 3.08
N THR A 151 2.29 -8.19 2.51
CA THR A 151 3.06 -9.24 3.16
C THR A 151 4.54 -9.16 2.77
N ASN A 152 5.38 -9.89 3.51
CA ASN A 152 6.80 -10.06 3.21
C ASN A 152 7.09 -11.43 2.57
N ASP A 153 8.33 -11.90 2.66
CA ASP A 153 8.81 -13.14 2.05
C ASP A 153 8.96 -14.33 3.03
N LYS A 154 8.46 -14.18 4.27
CA LYS A 154 8.48 -15.29 5.25
C LYS A 154 7.67 -16.50 4.79
N GLU A 155 6.64 -16.26 4.01
CA GLU A 155 5.83 -17.28 3.37
C GLU A 155 5.82 -17.06 1.85
N ASN A 156 5.72 -18.14 1.08
CA ASN A 156 5.62 -18.05 -0.37
C ASN A 156 4.29 -17.45 -0.82
N GLU A 157 3.25 -17.69 -0.03
CA GLU A 157 1.91 -17.25 -0.30
C GLU A 157 1.12 -17.18 1.00
N ARG A 158 0.19 -16.22 1.10
CA ARG A 158 -0.77 -16.11 2.21
C ARG A 158 -2.17 -15.96 1.66
N GLU A 159 -3.11 -16.66 2.27
CA GLU A 159 -4.53 -16.59 1.95
C GLU A 159 -5.34 -16.21 3.19
N PHE A 160 -6.32 -15.32 3.01
CA PHE A 160 -7.20 -14.85 4.06
C PHE A 160 -8.65 -14.82 3.58
N GLU A 161 -9.57 -15.19 4.43
CA GLU A 161 -11.01 -15.04 4.24
C GLU A 161 -11.52 -13.92 5.13
N ILE A 162 -11.64 -12.73 4.56
CA ILE A 162 -11.99 -11.49 5.27
C ILE A 162 -13.50 -11.34 5.39
N ASN A 163 -14.00 -11.19 6.61
CA ASN A 163 -15.38 -10.81 6.84
C ASN A 163 -15.59 -9.33 6.49
N LEU A 164 -16.71 -9.03 5.86
CA LEU A 164 -17.06 -7.67 5.44
C LEU A 164 -18.00 -6.97 6.43
N ASP A 165 -17.88 -7.27 7.73
CA ASP A 165 -18.75 -6.76 8.79
C ASP A 165 -18.75 -5.24 8.94
N PHE A 166 -17.70 -4.57 8.45
CA PHE A 166 -17.57 -3.12 8.43
C PHE A 166 -18.46 -2.45 7.37
N LEU A 167 -19.02 -3.20 6.44
CA LEU A 167 -19.92 -2.65 5.43
C LEU A 167 -21.32 -2.38 5.99
N LYS A 168 -22.01 -1.41 5.40
CA LYS A 168 -23.41 -1.08 5.75
C LYS A 168 -24.33 -2.25 5.46
N ASP A 169 -25.20 -2.54 6.40
CA ASP A 169 -26.23 -3.57 6.24
C ASP A 169 -27.22 -3.21 5.12
N GLY A 170 -27.67 -4.22 4.39
CA GLY A 170 -28.62 -4.04 3.28
C GLY A 170 -28.07 -3.35 2.04
N ARG A 171 -26.78 -2.95 2.03
CA ARG A 171 -26.13 -2.33 0.88
C ARG A 171 -25.26 -3.33 0.11
N THR A 172 -25.29 -3.20 -1.20
CA THR A 172 -24.42 -3.94 -2.12
C THR A 172 -23.36 -2.99 -2.67
N TYR A 173 -22.12 -3.47 -2.75
CA TYR A 173 -20.96 -2.72 -3.21
C TYR A 173 -20.39 -3.37 -4.47
N ARG A 174 -20.04 -2.55 -5.45
CA ARG A 174 -19.17 -2.98 -6.55
C ARG A 174 -17.73 -2.97 -6.03
N VAL A 175 -17.08 -4.12 -6.08
CA VAL A 175 -15.69 -4.32 -5.67
C VAL A 175 -14.83 -4.40 -6.91
N THR A 176 -13.82 -3.54 -7.00
CA THR A 176 -12.74 -3.69 -7.98
C THR A 176 -11.46 -3.98 -7.22
N SER A 177 -10.89 -5.17 -7.41
CA SER A 177 -9.67 -5.61 -6.73
C SER A 177 -8.50 -5.78 -7.70
N PHE A 178 -7.31 -5.57 -7.17
CA PHE A 178 -6.01 -5.83 -7.79
C PHE A 178 -5.27 -6.83 -6.90
N GLU A 179 -5.04 -8.00 -7.44
CA GLU A 179 -4.49 -9.15 -6.75
C GLU A 179 -3.20 -9.58 -7.41
N ASP A 180 -2.32 -10.21 -6.65
CA ASP A 180 -1.14 -10.85 -7.22
C ASP A 180 -1.55 -11.94 -8.23
N GLY A 181 -0.88 -11.94 -9.38
CA GLY A 181 -1.03 -12.99 -10.38
C GLY A 181 -0.37 -14.29 -9.94
N ILE A 182 -0.61 -15.35 -10.71
CA ILE A 182 -0.08 -16.69 -10.39
C ILE A 182 1.45 -16.74 -10.38
N ASN A 183 2.11 -15.87 -11.15
CA ASN A 183 3.56 -15.79 -11.25
C ASN A 183 4.17 -14.66 -10.40
N ALA A 184 3.39 -13.91 -9.64
CA ALA A 184 3.84 -12.71 -8.94
C ALA A 184 5.03 -12.95 -7.99
N GLY A 185 5.15 -14.16 -7.42
CA GLY A 185 6.28 -14.57 -6.61
C GLY A 185 7.64 -14.54 -7.33
N TYR A 186 7.65 -14.56 -8.65
CA TYR A 186 8.84 -14.50 -9.52
C TYR A 186 8.80 -13.28 -10.44
N GLN A 187 7.65 -13.01 -11.03
CA GLN A 187 7.40 -11.90 -11.94
C GLN A 187 6.52 -10.86 -11.24
N ALA A 188 7.12 -9.98 -10.48
CA ALA A 188 6.44 -9.07 -9.57
C ALA A 188 5.43 -8.11 -10.24
N MET A 189 5.49 -7.94 -11.56
CA MET A 189 4.51 -7.17 -12.34
C MET A 189 3.25 -7.97 -12.71
N ASP A 190 3.22 -9.29 -12.43
CA ASP A 190 2.05 -10.13 -12.71
C ASP A 190 0.95 -9.85 -11.69
N TYR A 191 -0.18 -9.34 -12.16
CA TYR A 191 -1.35 -9.02 -11.34
C TYR A 191 -2.64 -9.34 -12.09
N ARG A 192 -3.72 -9.43 -11.36
CA ARG A 192 -5.08 -9.59 -11.91
C ARG A 192 -6.00 -8.52 -11.35
N MET A 193 -6.73 -7.87 -12.23
CA MET A 193 -7.85 -7.03 -11.86
C MET A 193 -9.14 -7.86 -11.93
N LYS A 194 -9.95 -7.80 -10.87
CA LYS A 194 -11.26 -8.46 -10.81
C LYS A 194 -12.33 -7.44 -10.42
N SER A 195 -13.54 -7.71 -10.88
CA SER A 195 -14.73 -6.99 -10.45
C SER A 195 -15.77 -7.97 -9.96
N ALA A 196 -16.36 -7.66 -8.82
CA ALA A 196 -17.42 -8.45 -8.20
C ALA A 196 -18.45 -7.53 -7.54
N THR A 197 -19.59 -8.10 -7.20
CA THR A 197 -20.59 -7.42 -6.39
C THR A 197 -20.69 -8.13 -5.05
N MET A 198 -20.50 -7.40 -3.96
CA MET A 198 -20.44 -7.99 -2.62
C MET A 198 -21.27 -7.20 -1.61
N ASN A 199 -21.69 -7.87 -0.56
CA ASN A 199 -22.37 -7.27 0.58
C ASN A 199 -21.74 -7.75 1.90
N LYS A 200 -22.21 -7.19 3.02
CA LYS A 200 -21.72 -7.45 4.37
C LYS A 200 -21.67 -8.93 4.74
N ASN A 201 -22.59 -9.75 4.24
CA ASN A 201 -22.72 -11.17 4.63
C ASN A 201 -21.78 -12.10 3.85
N GLN A 202 -21.00 -11.58 2.95
CA GLN A 202 -20.06 -12.35 2.13
C GLN A 202 -18.63 -12.22 2.68
N LYS A 203 -17.78 -13.14 2.30
CA LYS A 203 -16.35 -13.09 2.59
C LYS A 203 -15.57 -12.70 1.36
N LEU A 204 -14.55 -11.90 1.57
CA LEU A 204 -13.60 -11.52 0.55
C LEU A 204 -12.35 -12.40 0.69
N SER A 205 -12.08 -13.22 -0.32
CA SER A 205 -10.82 -13.97 -0.38
C SER A 205 -9.69 -13.05 -0.81
N VAL A 206 -8.63 -12.99 -0.02
CA VAL A 206 -7.42 -12.19 -0.28
C VAL A 206 -6.24 -13.15 -0.37
N LYS A 207 -5.62 -13.18 -1.53
CA LYS A 207 -4.42 -13.97 -1.79
C LYS A 207 -3.25 -13.06 -2.13
N MET A 208 -2.14 -13.23 -1.43
CA MET A 208 -0.92 -12.45 -1.60
C MET A 208 0.27 -13.40 -1.80
N ALA A 209 1.04 -13.18 -2.86
CA ALA A 209 2.30 -13.86 -3.09
C ALA A 209 3.38 -13.37 -2.11
N ARG A 210 4.55 -14.00 -2.11
CA ARG A 210 5.72 -13.50 -1.36
C ARG A 210 6.05 -12.06 -1.78
N ASN A 211 6.31 -11.17 -0.82
CA ASN A 211 6.50 -9.73 -1.05
C ASN A 211 5.33 -9.12 -1.83
N GLY A 212 4.16 -9.68 -1.64
CA GLY A 212 2.96 -9.38 -2.39
C GLY A 212 1.96 -8.51 -1.65
N GLY A 213 0.86 -8.22 -2.34
CA GLY A 213 -0.17 -7.38 -1.80
C GLY A 213 -1.54 -7.61 -2.44
N PHE A 214 -2.48 -6.86 -1.90
CA PHE A 214 -3.85 -6.80 -2.33
C PHE A 214 -4.36 -5.36 -2.22
N ALA A 215 -5.02 -4.87 -3.25
CA ALA A 215 -5.64 -3.55 -3.22
C ALA A 215 -7.06 -3.64 -3.79
N ALA A 216 -8.02 -2.98 -3.15
CA ALA A 216 -9.40 -2.95 -3.65
C ALA A 216 -10.11 -1.64 -3.31
N VAL A 217 -11.11 -1.30 -4.14
CA VAL A 217 -12.10 -0.26 -3.86
C VAL A 217 -13.49 -0.87 -3.90
N LEU A 218 -14.32 -0.47 -2.94
CA LEU A 218 -15.73 -0.87 -2.79
C LEU A 218 -16.58 0.40 -2.86
N GLU A 219 -17.47 0.48 -3.86
CA GLU A 219 -18.31 1.66 -4.12
C GLU A 219 -19.77 1.33 -4.43
#